data_bd275f8db2299f9fe88cb13073d0b10c
#
_entry.id   bd275f8db2299f9fe88cb13073d0b10c
#
_cell.length_a   1.000
_cell.length_b   1.000
_cell.length_c   1.000
_cell.angle_alpha   90.00
_cell.angle_beta   90.00
_cell.angle_gamma   90.00
#
_symmetry.space_group_name_H-M   'P 1'
#
loop_
_entity.id
_entity.type
_entity.pdbx_description
1 polymer ?
#
loop_
_entity_poly.entity_id
_entity_poly.type
_entity_poly.pdbx_seq_one_letter_code
_entity_poly.pdbx_strand_id
1 'polypeptide(L)'
;MHRKFENLERALSDEDVLTRYVTRRKFVAGVGATSFGLLLAACGGGGDEEEAAQTTKTTVKGEGAPLKKGLASGMYGGPTGFDGAERYQYPFDSEEGRAIAGLRRLRRDGKAPDTLVVQVLNFARPQFERGFPQGAPSILDVFEEETGIKVRFVETDPASEYQVNLRNASTKNGSFDLVTDFMWDLGDFAEAGLLRPLDEFVDKYKPQWRDPKYGYLGGDTTVRIFTQYKGETYAVAFDNDTQPFVYRSDLFNNQKEKAAFEDKYGRALEFPKTWEDQAQVAEFFTRPNANPPLYGSVERKGPFWGWVNWQQRFVPAAAPNMYYFNEDGSANVNNEAGIRALEEHVRSLQFSEPGTLTKDWLAQYQLFGRGSGVMGGTFPNVTKLVVPANRDLDKGFGKFLRTDVQPGREVDGKLIRRPVIFSNISYSVNAFAPKKHHEAAYLFLQWAGGARVYTWLAANPGGYQDPHHTISLEDPLVRRSYQPEPTDALKSIIPRTAPPIRFRGAGQYHQALDEELQKALTKQQSPAKAMKRIADRWDRITERLGTESQVEAIKADRGAWPDESGPEKTLAT
;
A
#
# COMPACT_ATOMS: atom_id res chain seq x y z
N MET A 1 9.72 -30.36 2.32
CA MET A 1 9.64 -29.07 2.99
C MET A 1 10.97 -28.33 3.00
N HIS A 2 12.10 -28.95 3.41
CA HIS A 2 13.42 -28.27 3.47
C HIS A 2 13.88 -27.70 2.12
N ARG A 3 13.82 -28.44 1.03
CA ARG A 3 14.21 -27.95 -0.33
C ARG A 3 13.38 -26.77 -0.85
N LYS A 4 12.10 -26.67 -0.46
CA LYS A 4 11.25 -25.52 -0.85
C LYS A 4 11.68 -24.22 -0.17
N PHE A 5 12.22 -24.32 1.03
CA PHE A 5 12.75 -23.14 1.74
C PHE A 5 14.13 -22.71 1.23
N GLU A 6 14.99 -23.64 0.83
CA GLU A 6 16.30 -23.32 0.22
C GLU A 6 16.15 -22.54 -1.11
N ASN A 7 15.15 -22.87 -1.92
CA ASN A 7 14.87 -22.13 -3.16
C ASN A 7 14.27 -20.75 -2.88
N LEU A 8 13.50 -20.59 -1.79
CA LEU A 8 13.05 -19.28 -1.33
C LEU A 8 14.23 -18.43 -0.85
N GLU A 9 15.18 -19.03 -0.13
CA GLU A 9 16.42 -18.36 0.30
C GLU A 9 17.26 -17.88 -0.88
N ARG A 10 17.35 -18.68 -1.96
CA ARG A 10 17.99 -18.24 -3.22
C ARG A 10 17.25 -17.08 -3.87
N ALA A 11 15.92 -17.14 -3.96
CA ALA A 11 15.11 -16.05 -4.52
C ALA A 11 15.22 -14.76 -3.68
N LEU A 12 15.44 -14.89 -2.37
CA LEU A 12 15.67 -13.77 -1.47
C LEU A 12 17.12 -13.23 -1.54
N SER A 13 18.07 -13.97 -2.12
CA SER A 13 19.49 -13.59 -2.21
C SER A 13 19.88 -12.80 -3.47
N ASP A 14 18.94 -12.49 -4.36
CA ASP A 14 19.24 -11.77 -5.60
C ASP A 14 19.48 -10.26 -5.33
N GLU A 15 20.75 -9.84 -5.38
CA GLU A 15 21.25 -8.49 -5.05
C GLU A 15 20.63 -7.34 -5.88
N ASP A 16 19.95 -7.68 -6.95
CA ASP A 16 19.65 -6.74 -8.03
C ASP A 16 18.46 -5.81 -7.78
N VAL A 17 17.51 -6.18 -6.92
CA VAL A 17 16.25 -5.45 -6.78
C VAL A 17 16.40 -4.15 -5.98
N LEU A 18 16.97 -4.21 -4.80
CA LEU A 18 17.20 -3.01 -3.96
C LEU A 18 18.41 -2.21 -4.44
N THR A 19 19.48 -2.89 -4.88
CA THR A 19 20.70 -2.24 -5.34
C THR A 19 20.48 -1.44 -6.63
N ARG A 20 19.69 -1.92 -7.58
CA ARG A 20 19.31 -1.16 -8.78
C ARG A 20 18.42 0.04 -8.44
N TYR A 21 17.54 -0.06 -7.46
CA TYR A 21 16.73 1.06 -6.98
C TYR A 21 17.58 2.13 -6.29
N VAL A 22 18.56 1.71 -5.48
CA VAL A 22 19.47 2.61 -4.75
C VAL A 22 20.54 3.22 -5.67
N THR A 23 21.07 2.45 -6.62
CA THR A 23 22.16 2.92 -7.51
C THR A 23 21.68 3.93 -8.54
N ARG A 24 20.46 3.82 -9.04
CA ARG A 24 19.84 4.81 -9.95
C ARG A 24 19.67 6.18 -9.30
N ARG A 25 19.48 6.25 -7.99
CA ARG A 25 19.32 7.54 -7.28
C ARG A 25 20.61 8.29 -6.97
N LYS A 26 21.76 7.62 -6.89
CA LYS A 26 23.04 8.32 -6.73
C LYS A 26 23.37 9.26 -7.91
N PHE A 27 22.74 9.04 -9.06
CA PHE A 27 22.89 9.86 -10.26
C PHE A 27 21.95 11.09 -10.27
N VAL A 28 20.89 11.13 -9.50
CA VAL A 28 19.84 12.18 -9.54
C VAL A 28 20.00 13.23 -8.44
N ALA A 29 20.88 13.02 -7.45
CA ALA A 29 21.08 13.98 -6.35
C ALA A 29 21.76 15.30 -6.75
N GLY A 30 22.02 15.52 -8.02
CA GLY A 30 22.70 16.73 -8.56
C GLY A 30 21.84 17.67 -9.39
N VAL A 31 20.56 17.37 -9.66
CA VAL A 31 19.69 18.25 -10.49
C VAL A 31 18.34 18.41 -9.82
N GLY A 32 17.99 19.65 -9.57
CA GLY A 32 16.76 20.05 -8.89
C GLY A 32 15.48 19.59 -9.57
N ALA A 33 14.46 19.50 -8.74
CA ALA A 33 13.11 19.03 -8.96
C ALA A 33 12.46 19.45 -10.29
N THR A 34 12.72 18.73 -11.35
CA THR A 34 11.83 18.62 -12.52
C THR A 34 12.32 17.47 -13.40
N SER A 35 11.44 16.56 -13.75
CA SER A 35 11.63 15.49 -14.76
C SER A 35 12.15 14.14 -14.29
N PHE A 36 11.25 13.33 -13.75
CA PHE A 36 11.42 11.88 -13.62
C PHE A 36 11.18 11.10 -14.94
N GLY A 37 10.80 11.81 -15.98
CA GLY A 37 10.29 11.21 -17.23
C GLY A 37 11.28 11.07 -18.39
N LEU A 38 12.55 11.51 -18.29
CA LEU A 38 13.40 11.71 -19.49
C LEU A 38 14.77 11.04 -19.46
N LEU A 39 15.02 10.03 -18.62
CA LEU A 39 16.34 9.38 -18.55
C LEU A 39 16.35 7.89 -18.93
N LEU A 40 15.34 7.42 -19.64
CA LEU A 40 15.33 6.05 -20.20
C LEU A 40 15.69 5.96 -21.70
N ALA A 41 16.02 7.09 -22.34
CA ALA A 41 16.25 7.14 -23.79
C ALA A 41 17.71 7.45 -24.21
N ALA A 42 18.68 7.42 -23.31
CA ALA A 42 20.06 7.75 -23.68
C ALA A 42 21.06 6.72 -23.18
N CYS A 43 21.09 5.54 -23.77
CA CYS A 43 22.26 4.67 -23.90
C CYS A 43 22.04 3.72 -25.08
N GLY A 44 22.04 4.29 -26.28
CA GLY A 44 22.30 3.58 -27.52
C GLY A 44 23.64 4.10 -28.07
N GLY A 45 24.67 3.31 -27.99
CA GLY A 45 26.00 3.63 -28.55
C GLY A 45 26.90 2.43 -28.46
N GLY A 46 27.11 1.79 -29.56
CA GLY A 46 27.75 0.60 -29.97
C GLY A 46 29.05 0.14 -29.26
N GLY A 47 29.21 -1.14 -29.26
CA GLY A 47 30.41 -1.90 -28.94
C GLY A 47 30.04 -3.37 -28.99
N ASP A 48 30.40 -4.00 -30.09
CA ASP A 48 30.29 -5.44 -30.33
C ASP A 48 31.01 -6.23 -29.23
N GLU A 49 30.28 -7.05 -28.51
CA GLU A 49 30.73 -8.35 -28.05
C GLU A 49 29.49 -9.22 -27.85
N GLU A 50 29.28 -10.09 -28.84
CA GLU A 50 28.42 -11.26 -28.76
C GLU A 50 28.98 -12.20 -27.68
N GLU A 51 28.51 -12.10 -26.47
CA GLU A 51 28.35 -13.27 -25.61
C GLU A 51 26.85 -13.50 -25.43
N ALA A 52 26.35 -14.43 -26.22
CA ALA A 52 25.02 -14.98 -26.13
C ALA A 52 24.78 -15.47 -24.71
N ALA A 53 24.15 -14.62 -23.87
CA ALA A 53 23.35 -15.12 -22.77
C ALA A 53 22.21 -15.92 -23.41
N GLN A 54 22.47 -17.20 -23.65
CA GLN A 54 21.44 -18.20 -23.84
C GLN A 54 20.53 -18.11 -22.61
N THR A 55 19.46 -17.31 -22.73
CA THR A 55 18.25 -17.58 -21.98
C THR A 55 17.81 -18.97 -22.44
N THR A 56 18.32 -19.97 -21.75
CA THR A 56 17.73 -21.28 -21.76
C THR A 56 16.30 -21.09 -21.25
N LYS A 57 15.37 -20.94 -22.18
CA LYS A 57 14.00 -21.34 -21.94
C LYS A 57 14.12 -22.81 -21.55
N THR A 58 14.20 -23.04 -20.26
CA THR A 58 14.07 -24.39 -19.72
C THR A 58 12.60 -24.75 -19.93
N THR A 59 12.30 -25.22 -21.13
CA THR A 59 11.10 -26.01 -21.37
C THR A 59 11.30 -27.26 -20.53
N VAL A 60 10.90 -27.20 -19.27
CA VAL A 60 10.79 -28.39 -18.44
C VAL A 60 9.65 -29.20 -19.03
N LYS A 61 9.98 -30.10 -19.93
CA LYS A 61 9.11 -31.22 -20.30
C LYS A 61 9.09 -32.17 -19.08
N GLY A 62 8.31 -31.80 -18.08
CA GLY A 62 7.90 -32.73 -17.04
C GLY A 62 6.51 -33.28 -17.41
N GLU A 63 6.37 -34.58 -17.48
CA GLU A 63 5.06 -35.21 -17.38
C GLU A 63 4.57 -34.90 -15.97
N GLY A 64 3.78 -33.87 -15.87
CA GLY A 64 3.35 -33.47 -14.58
C GLY A 64 2.17 -34.27 -14.05
N ALA A 65 1.92 -34.14 -12.76
CA ALA A 65 0.82 -34.83 -12.10
C ALA A 65 -0.52 -34.42 -12.74
N PRO A 66 -1.41 -35.35 -13.01
CA PRO A 66 -2.71 -35.06 -13.59
C PRO A 66 -3.47 -34.06 -12.69
N LEU A 67 -4.22 -33.14 -13.31
CA LEU A 67 -5.10 -32.23 -12.60
C LEU A 67 -6.01 -32.99 -11.64
N LYS A 68 -6.04 -32.57 -10.39
CA LYS A 68 -7.02 -33.09 -9.44
C LYS A 68 -8.42 -32.76 -9.94
N LYS A 69 -9.33 -33.75 -9.89
CA LYS A 69 -10.72 -33.56 -10.30
C LYS A 69 -11.32 -32.32 -9.62
N GLY A 70 -11.90 -31.44 -10.41
CA GLY A 70 -12.55 -30.21 -9.91
C GLY A 70 -11.67 -28.95 -9.89
N LEU A 71 -10.44 -29.01 -10.41
CA LEU A 71 -9.61 -27.82 -10.55
C LEU A 71 -9.80 -27.16 -11.91
N ALA A 72 -9.89 -25.83 -11.90
CA ALA A 72 -10.09 -24.99 -13.11
C ALA A 72 -8.78 -24.65 -13.82
N SER A 73 -7.68 -25.17 -13.37
CA SER A 73 -6.39 -24.74 -13.87
C SER A 73 -6.09 -25.30 -15.26
N GLY A 74 -5.37 -24.51 -16.03
CA GLY A 74 -4.70 -24.89 -17.21
C GLY A 74 -3.29 -25.37 -16.95
N MET A 75 -2.32 -24.81 -17.68
CA MET A 75 -0.96 -25.29 -17.73
C MET A 75 -0.21 -25.23 -16.39
N TYR A 76 -0.45 -24.19 -15.59
CA TYR A 76 0.21 -24.02 -14.30
C TYR A 76 -0.53 -24.62 -13.11
N GLY A 77 -1.78 -24.88 -13.27
CA GLY A 77 -2.53 -25.71 -12.32
C GLY A 77 -2.31 -27.18 -12.53
N GLY A 78 -1.67 -27.52 -13.66
CA GLY A 78 -1.15 -28.83 -13.94
C GLY A 78 0.32 -28.92 -13.54
N PRO A 79 0.97 -29.80 -14.19
CA PRO A 79 2.28 -30.32 -13.85
C PRO A 79 3.47 -29.56 -14.43
N THR A 80 3.49 -28.28 -14.38
CA THR A 80 4.52 -27.46 -15.03
C THR A 80 5.91 -27.52 -14.41
N GLY A 81 6.06 -28.23 -13.31
CA GLY A 81 7.36 -28.58 -12.79
C GLY A 81 8.21 -27.46 -12.19
N PHE A 82 7.66 -26.29 -11.89
CA PHE A 82 8.38 -25.30 -11.09
C PHE A 82 7.89 -25.27 -9.63
N ASP A 83 8.79 -24.95 -8.71
CA ASP A 83 8.46 -24.89 -7.29
C ASP A 83 7.41 -23.80 -7.04
N GLY A 84 6.25 -24.18 -6.50
CA GLY A 84 5.13 -23.28 -6.24
C GLY A 84 4.02 -23.30 -7.30
N ALA A 85 4.15 -24.10 -8.37
CA ALA A 85 3.12 -24.24 -9.40
C ALA A 85 1.74 -24.61 -8.83
N GLU A 86 1.72 -25.35 -7.73
CA GLU A 86 0.49 -25.72 -7.02
C GLU A 86 -0.34 -24.53 -6.53
N ARG A 87 0.27 -23.33 -6.43
CA ARG A 87 -0.44 -22.10 -6.04
C ARG A 87 -1.39 -21.58 -7.12
N TYR A 88 -1.16 -21.98 -8.35
CA TYR A 88 -2.04 -21.69 -9.47
C TYR A 88 -3.09 -22.78 -9.71
N GLN A 89 -3.15 -23.76 -8.79
CA GLN A 89 -4.21 -24.79 -8.78
C GLN A 89 -5.36 -24.29 -7.91
N TYR A 90 -6.43 -23.83 -8.53
CA TYR A 90 -7.61 -23.34 -7.83
C TYR A 90 -8.88 -24.07 -8.28
N PRO A 91 -9.87 -24.28 -7.38
CA PRO A 91 -11.14 -24.90 -7.71
C PRO A 91 -11.92 -24.09 -8.75
N PHE A 92 -12.78 -24.74 -9.51
CA PHE A 92 -13.68 -24.06 -10.46
C PHE A 92 -14.62 -23.05 -9.79
N ASP A 93 -14.99 -23.29 -8.54
CA ASP A 93 -15.87 -22.44 -7.75
C ASP A 93 -15.11 -21.36 -6.95
N SER A 94 -13.79 -21.29 -7.05
CA SER A 94 -13.03 -20.16 -6.55
C SER A 94 -13.18 -18.92 -7.45
N GLU A 95 -12.90 -17.75 -6.93
CA GLU A 95 -12.95 -16.51 -7.73
C GLU A 95 -11.97 -16.54 -8.90
N GLU A 96 -10.75 -17.06 -8.68
CA GLU A 96 -9.74 -17.22 -9.73
C GLU A 96 -10.19 -18.24 -10.78
N GLY A 97 -10.77 -19.36 -10.35
CA GLY A 97 -11.29 -20.40 -11.25
C GLY A 97 -12.41 -19.88 -12.14
N ARG A 98 -13.35 -19.13 -11.57
CA ARG A 98 -14.43 -18.46 -12.35
C ARG A 98 -13.88 -17.42 -13.31
N ALA A 99 -12.87 -16.66 -12.91
CA ALA A 99 -12.25 -15.66 -13.76
C ALA A 99 -11.57 -16.31 -14.99
N ILE A 100 -10.72 -17.31 -14.78
CA ILE A 100 -10.06 -18.04 -15.89
C ILE A 100 -11.07 -18.72 -16.80
N ALA A 101 -12.09 -19.38 -16.25
CA ALA A 101 -13.16 -20.00 -17.07
C ALA A 101 -13.91 -18.96 -17.92
N GLY A 102 -14.17 -17.78 -17.34
CA GLY A 102 -14.76 -16.64 -18.05
C GLY A 102 -13.89 -16.13 -19.19
N LEU A 103 -12.60 -15.90 -18.94
CA LEU A 103 -11.64 -15.43 -19.95
C LEU A 103 -11.49 -16.42 -21.11
N ARG A 104 -11.36 -17.71 -20.81
CA ARG A 104 -11.29 -18.77 -21.84
C ARG A 104 -12.56 -18.83 -22.67
N ARG A 105 -13.74 -18.66 -22.06
CA ARG A 105 -15.00 -18.55 -22.79
C ARG A 105 -15.01 -17.34 -23.72
N LEU A 106 -14.65 -16.15 -23.22
CA LEU A 106 -14.57 -14.93 -24.04
C LEU A 106 -13.59 -15.09 -25.21
N ARG A 107 -12.44 -15.74 -24.98
CA ARG A 107 -11.45 -16.02 -26.02
C ARG A 107 -12.01 -16.94 -27.11
N ARG A 108 -12.60 -18.05 -26.71
CA ARG A 108 -13.24 -19.00 -27.64
C ARG A 108 -14.35 -18.36 -28.46
N ASP A 109 -15.13 -17.46 -27.83
CA ASP A 109 -16.27 -16.79 -28.46
C ASP A 109 -15.84 -15.55 -29.29
N GLY A 110 -14.54 -15.27 -29.43
CA GLY A 110 -14.00 -14.12 -30.16
C GLY A 110 -14.31 -12.75 -29.51
N LYS A 111 -14.64 -12.74 -28.21
CA LYS A 111 -15.04 -11.54 -27.46
C LYS A 111 -13.94 -10.99 -26.55
N ALA A 112 -12.83 -11.70 -26.38
CA ALA A 112 -11.68 -11.22 -25.62
C ALA A 112 -10.74 -10.39 -26.50
N PRO A 113 -10.05 -9.37 -25.94
CA PRO A 113 -8.94 -8.71 -26.62
C PRO A 113 -7.74 -9.64 -26.75
N ASP A 114 -6.85 -9.38 -27.71
CA ASP A 114 -5.55 -10.06 -27.73
C ASP A 114 -4.60 -9.51 -26.65
N THR A 115 -4.78 -8.26 -26.28
CA THR A 115 -3.96 -7.57 -25.28
C THR A 115 -4.83 -6.65 -24.43
N LEU A 116 -4.69 -6.73 -23.11
CA LEU A 116 -5.18 -5.75 -22.17
C LEU A 116 -4.09 -4.69 -21.91
N VAL A 117 -4.47 -3.42 -21.95
CA VAL A 117 -3.59 -2.29 -21.68
C VAL A 117 -3.88 -1.76 -20.29
N VAL A 118 -2.91 -1.83 -19.39
CA VAL A 118 -3.06 -1.48 -18.00
C VAL A 118 -2.16 -0.30 -17.65
N GLN A 119 -2.75 0.79 -17.17
CA GLN A 119 -1.99 1.84 -16.51
C GLN A 119 -1.50 1.31 -15.16
N VAL A 120 -0.22 1.48 -14.86
CA VAL A 120 0.40 0.98 -13.64
C VAL A 120 1.32 2.03 -13.04
N LEU A 121 1.37 2.11 -11.71
CA LEU A 121 2.37 2.93 -11.04
C LEU A 121 3.77 2.38 -11.31
N ASN A 122 4.72 3.25 -11.64
CA ASN A 122 6.06 2.86 -12.11
C ASN A 122 6.80 1.92 -11.15
N PHE A 123 6.62 2.08 -9.84
CA PHE A 123 7.22 1.20 -8.84
C PHE A 123 6.49 -0.15 -8.71
N ALA A 124 5.23 -0.23 -9.15
CA ALA A 124 4.41 -1.43 -8.98
C ALA A 124 4.59 -2.45 -10.14
N ARG A 125 5.05 -2.02 -11.31
CA ARG A 125 5.21 -2.88 -12.49
C ARG A 125 6.12 -4.10 -12.26
N PRO A 126 7.30 -3.99 -11.63
CA PRO A 126 8.23 -5.11 -11.53
C PRO A 126 7.68 -6.36 -10.82
N GLN A 127 6.73 -6.20 -9.91
CA GLN A 127 6.13 -7.31 -9.17
C GLN A 127 5.23 -8.20 -10.02
N PHE A 128 4.64 -7.64 -11.07
CA PHE A 128 3.83 -8.39 -12.03
C PHE A 128 4.68 -9.11 -13.08
N GLU A 129 5.85 -8.54 -13.42
CA GLU A 129 6.72 -9.01 -14.49
C GLU A 129 7.83 -9.95 -14.01
N ARG A 130 8.03 -10.09 -12.70
CA ARG A 130 9.04 -10.97 -12.13
C ARG A 130 8.42 -12.19 -11.50
N GLY A 131 8.93 -13.36 -11.90
CA GLY A 131 8.57 -14.61 -11.27
C GLY A 131 9.11 -14.72 -9.84
N PHE A 132 8.39 -15.47 -9.01
CA PHE A 132 8.81 -15.83 -7.66
C PHE A 132 8.37 -17.25 -7.34
N PRO A 133 9.26 -18.13 -6.82
CA PRO A 133 10.71 -17.93 -6.61
C PRO A 133 11.47 -17.65 -7.90
N GLN A 134 12.76 -17.29 -7.79
CA GLN A 134 13.59 -16.99 -8.95
C GLN A 134 13.57 -18.13 -9.96
N GLY A 135 13.34 -17.81 -11.23
CA GLY A 135 13.21 -18.78 -12.32
C GLY A 135 11.77 -19.29 -12.54
N ALA A 136 10.84 -18.98 -11.63
CA ALA A 136 9.42 -19.19 -11.90
C ALA A 136 8.88 -18.18 -12.93
N PRO A 137 7.83 -18.51 -13.69
CA PRO A 137 7.16 -17.55 -14.56
C PRO A 137 6.55 -16.41 -13.74
N SER A 138 6.47 -15.23 -14.36
CA SER A 138 5.71 -14.12 -13.77
C SER A 138 4.21 -14.43 -13.76
N ILE A 139 3.43 -13.68 -12.98
CA ILE A 139 1.98 -13.85 -13.03
C ILE A 139 1.41 -13.46 -14.40
N LEU A 140 2.09 -12.58 -15.14
CA LEU A 140 1.67 -12.23 -16.51
C LEU A 140 1.92 -13.38 -17.49
N ASP A 141 3.04 -14.09 -17.35
CA ASP A 141 3.30 -15.30 -18.15
C ASP A 141 2.24 -16.37 -17.87
N VAL A 142 1.92 -16.56 -16.58
CA VAL A 142 0.85 -17.49 -16.16
C VAL A 142 -0.49 -17.07 -16.76
N PHE A 143 -0.85 -15.80 -16.69
CA PHE A 143 -2.08 -15.28 -17.23
C PHE A 143 -2.20 -15.46 -18.75
N GLU A 144 -1.13 -15.10 -19.49
CA GLU A 144 -1.09 -15.26 -20.95
C GLU A 144 -1.25 -16.74 -21.34
N GLU A 145 -0.55 -17.62 -20.63
CA GLU A 145 -0.60 -19.04 -20.93
C GLU A 145 -1.95 -19.67 -20.60
N GLU A 146 -2.60 -19.25 -19.50
CA GLU A 146 -3.92 -19.70 -19.09
C GLU A 146 -5.04 -19.20 -20.02
N THR A 147 -4.90 -18.02 -20.60
CA THR A 147 -5.99 -17.33 -21.28
C THR A 147 -5.74 -17.02 -22.76
N GLY A 148 -4.48 -16.99 -23.19
CA GLY A 148 -4.06 -16.49 -24.50
C GLY A 148 -4.18 -14.97 -24.64
N ILE A 149 -4.33 -14.22 -23.54
CA ILE A 149 -4.46 -12.76 -23.53
C ILE A 149 -3.18 -12.17 -22.93
N LYS A 150 -2.57 -11.24 -23.66
CA LYS A 150 -1.39 -10.49 -23.17
C LYS A 150 -1.81 -9.34 -22.27
N VAL A 151 -0.93 -8.97 -21.36
CA VAL A 151 -1.06 -7.74 -20.58
C VAL A 151 0.12 -6.82 -20.88
N ARG A 152 -0.17 -5.58 -21.22
CA ARG A 152 0.83 -4.54 -21.49
C ARG A 152 0.66 -3.39 -20.51
N PHE A 153 1.71 -3.08 -19.78
CA PHE A 153 1.74 -1.96 -18.86
C PHE A 153 2.16 -0.65 -19.51
N VAL A 154 1.53 0.43 -19.06
CA VAL A 154 1.94 1.82 -19.32
C VAL A 154 2.14 2.49 -17.97
N GLU A 155 3.37 2.92 -17.70
CA GLU A 155 3.76 3.47 -16.40
C GLU A 155 3.25 4.89 -16.19
N THR A 156 2.84 5.17 -14.96
CA THR A 156 2.46 6.50 -14.46
C THR A 156 3.20 6.76 -13.15
N ASP A 157 3.65 8.01 -12.97
CA ASP A 157 4.24 8.44 -11.70
C ASP A 157 3.15 8.69 -10.65
N PRO A 158 3.32 8.23 -9.40
CA PRO A 158 2.31 8.38 -8.34
C PRO A 158 1.86 9.82 -8.09
N ALA A 159 2.80 10.79 -8.15
CA ALA A 159 2.47 12.19 -7.91
C ALA A 159 1.72 12.86 -9.08
N SER A 160 1.72 12.24 -10.27
CA SER A 160 1.01 12.73 -11.46
C SER A 160 -0.24 11.92 -11.79
N GLU A 161 -0.46 10.78 -11.14
CA GLU A 161 -1.52 9.82 -11.44
C GLU A 161 -2.91 10.49 -11.45
N TYR A 162 -3.26 11.22 -10.41
CA TYR A 162 -4.52 11.94 -10.29
C TYR A 162 -4.79 12.85 -11.50
N GLN A 163 -3.82 13.69 -11.88
CA GLN A 163 -3.98 14.63 -13.01
C GLN A 163 -4.05 13.91 -14.36
N VAL A 164 -3.30 12.82 -14.51
CA VAL A 164 -3.35 11.98 -15.71
C VAL A 164 -4.74 11.36 -15.87
N ASN A 165 -5.31 10.84 -14.80
CA ASN A 165 -6.63 10.20 -14.83
C ASN A 165 -7.77 11.21 -15.03
N LEU A 166 -7.73 12.39 -14.41
CA LEU A 166 -8.69 13.45 -14.72
C LEU A 166 -8.61 13.89 -16.19
N ARG A 167 -7.40 13.95 -16.77
CA ARG A 167 -7.24 14.21 -18.21
C ARG A 167 -7.83 13.09 -19.06
N ASN A 168 -7.57 11.83 -18.67
CA ASN A 168 -8.16 10.68 -19.36
C ASN A 168 -9.69 10.74 -19.34
N ALA A 169 -10.30 11.12 -18.21
CA ALA A 169 -11.73 11.34 -18.09
C ALA A 169 -12.22 12.46 -19.04
N SER A 170 -11.59 13.63 -18.97
CA SER A 170 -12.00 14.83 -19.75
C SER A 170 -11.90 14.62 -21.27
N THR A 171 -10.91 13.86 -21.71
CA THR A 171 -10.69 13.52 -23.13
C THR A 171 -11.38 12.23 -23.57
N LYS A 172 -12.06 11.54 -22.66
CA LYS A 172 -12.67 10.23 -22.88
C LYS A 172 -11.65 9.23 -23.46
N ASN A 173 -10.46 9.20 -22.90
CA ASN A 173 -9.36 8.39 -23.40
C ASN A 173 -9.57 6.91 -23.11
N GLY A 174 -9.91 6.13 -24.12
CA GLY A 174 -10.09 4.68 -24.07
C GLY A 174 -8.84 3.86 -24.44
N SER A 175 -7.64 4.43 -24.42
CA SER A 175 -6.40 3.72 -24.77
C SER A 175 -5.90 2.76 -23.69
N PHE A 176 -6.44 2.85 -22.47
CA PHE A 176 -6.24 1.93 -21.37
C PHE A 176 -7.51 1.12 -21.13
N ASP A 177 -7.39 -0.17 -20.91
CA ASP A 177 -8.49 -1.02 -20.45
C ASP A 177 -8.69 -0.92 -18.95
N LEU A 178 -7.58 -0.79 -18.23
CA LEU A 178 -7.53 -0.63 -16.78
C LEU A 178 -6.72 0.61 -16.40
N VAL A 179 -7.21 1.33 -15.42
CA VAL A 179 -6.52 2.46 -14.80
C VAL A 179 -6.20 2.11 -13.36
N THR A 180 -5.04 2.59 -12.90
CA THR A 180 -4.69 2.54 -11.46
C THR A 180 -5.29 3.74 -10.76
N ASP A 181 -5.68 3.56 -9.52
CA ASP A 181 -6.16 4.62 -8.66
C ASP A 181 -5.69 4.41 -7.21
N PHE A 182 -5.55 5.50 -6.47
CA PHE A 182 -5.54 5.44 -5.02
C PHE A 182 -6.97 5.48 -4.52
N MET A 183 -7.27 4.76 -3.45
CA MET A 183 -8.64 4.65 -2.95
C MET A 183 -9.30 6.01 -2.62
N TRP A 184 -8.52 7.06 -2.34
CA TRP A 184 -9.05 8.40 -2.13
C TRP A 184 -9.52 9.06 -3.41
N ASP A 185 -9.01 8.67 -4.58
CA ASP A 185 -9.37 9.24 -5.88
C ASP A 185 -10.65 8.60 -6.47
N LEU A 186 -11.10 7.49 -5.87
CA LEU A 186 -12.22 6.70 -6.37
C LEU A 186 -13.49 7.55 -6.60
N GLY A 187 -13.81 8.45 -5.66
CA GLY A 187 -14.95 9.34 -5.79
C GLY A 187 -14.81 10.34 -6.92
N ASP A 188 -13.63 10.94 -7.08
CA ASP A 188 -13.36 11.90 -8.14
C ASP A 188 -13.42 11.25 -9.53
N PHE A 189 -12.84 10.07 -9.68
CA PHE A 189 -12.80 9.37 -10.97
C PHE A 189 -14.15 8.75 -11.35
N ALA A 190 -14.90 8.24 -10.37
CA ALA A 190 -16.26 7.76 -10.60
C ALA A 190 -17.19 8.89 -11.06
N GLU A 191 -17.17 10.04 -10.37
CA GLU A 191 -17.97 11.22 -10.74
C GLU A 191 -17.53 11.85 -12.08
N ALA A 192 -16.24 11.74 -12.43
CA ALA A 192 -15.74 12.15 -13.74
C ALA A 192 -16.12 11.18 -14.87
N GLY A 193 -16.75 10.04 -14.55
CA GLY A 193 -17.15 9.01 -15.50
C GLY A 193 -16.00 8.23 -16.12
N LEU A 194 -14.81 8.26 -15.48
CA LEU A 194 -13.65 7.46 -15.93
C LEU A 194 -13.84 5.98 -15.61
N LEU A 195 -14.44 5.69 -14.46
CA LEU A 195 -14.55 4.34 -13.94
C LEU A 195 -15.89 3.71 -14.32
N ARG A 196 -15.85 2.47 -14.76
CA ARG A 196 -17.04 1.68 -15.00
C ARG A 196 -17.55 1.03 -13.70
N PRO A 197 -18.86 1.12 -13.36
CA PRO A 197 -19.44 0.28 -12.31
C PRO A 197 -19.26 -1.20 -12.62
N LEU A 198 -18.87 -1.99 -11.61
CA LEU A 198 -18.50 -3.40 -11.73
C LEU A 198 -19.56 -4.37 -11.23
N ASP A 199 -20.67 -3.90 -10.65
CA ASP A 199 -21.64 -4.73 -9.94
C ASP A 199 -22.23 -5.83 -10.82
N GLU A 200 -22.48 -5.59 -12.13
CA GLU A 200 -22.92 -6.63 -13.05
C GLU A 200 -21.92 -7.79 -13.16
N PHE A 201 -20.62 -7.50 -13.12
CA PHE A 201 -19.57 -8.52 -13.17
C PHE A 201 -19.37 -9.18 -11.82
N VAL A 202 -19.44 -8.41 -10.73
CA VAL A 202 -19.42 -8.92 -9.35
C VAL A 202 -20.54 -9.93 -9.16
N ASP A 203 -21.74 -9.59 -9.58
CA ASP A 203 -22.91 -10.47 -9.52
C ASP A 203 -22.78 -11.73 -10.40
N LYS A 204 -22.18 -11.58 -11.55
CA LYS A 204 -21.98 -12.68 -12.49
C LYS A 204 -20.87 -13.64 -12.05
N TYR A 205 -19.75 -13.10 -11.57
CA TYR A 205 -18.54 -13.88 -11.30
C TYR A 205 -18.26 -14.14 -9.83
N LYS A 206 -19.06 -13.55 -8.93
CA LYS A 206 -19.08 -13.81 -7.48
C LYS A 206 -17.68 -13.84 -6.85
N PRO A 207 -16.92 -12.72 -6.84
CA PRO A 207 -15.64 -12.66 -6.15
C PRO A 207 -15.80 -13.01 -4.66
N GLN A 208 -14.75 -13.53 -4.05
CA GLN A 208 -14.79 -14.02 -2.67
C GLN A 208 -14.44 -12.95 -1.62
N TRP A 209 -14.55 -11.68 -1.93
CA TRP A 209 -14.10 -10.57 -1.07
C TRP A 209 -14.70 -10.54 0.34
N ARG A 210 -15.88 -11.16 0.54
CA ARG A 210 -16.58 -11.27 1.83
C ARG A 210 -16.48 -12.66 2.45
N ASP A 211 -15.74 -13.57 1.83
CA ASP A 211 -15.54 -14.91 2.36
C ASP A 211 -14.68 -14.84 3.64
N PRO A 212 -15.03 -15.55 4.73
CA PRO A 212 -14.28 -15.49 5.99
C PRO A 212 -12.82 -15.94 5.89
N LYS A 213 -12.51 -16.79 4.93
CA LYS A 213 -11.18 -17.36 4.75
C LYS A 213 -10.39 -16.69 3.63
N TYR A 214 -11.04 -16.39 2.53
CA TYR A 214 -10.42 -15.87 1.32
C TYR A 214 -10.66 -14.37 1.10
N GLY A 215 -11.65 -13.80 1.76
CA GLY A 215 -12.02 -12.41 1.59
C GLY A 215 -11.04 -11.43 2.21
N TYR A 216 -11.36 -10.15 2.05
CA TYR A 216 -10.60 -9.07 2.65
C TYR A 216 -10.72 -9.11 4.17
N LEU A 217 -9.62 -8.89 4.85
CA LEU A 217 -9.59 -8.79 6.30
C LEU A 217 -10.42 -7.56 6.73
N GLY A 218 -11.35 -7.75 7.66
CA GLY A 218 -12.38 -6.74 7.99
C GLY A 218 -13.68 -6.90 7.18
N GLY A 219 -13.73 -7.85 6.24
CA GLY A 219 -14.95 -8.27 5.56
C GLY A 219 -15.65 -7.13 4.80
N ASP A 220 -16.96 -6.99 5.00
CA ASP A 220 -17.78 -6.01 4.29
C ASP A 220 -17.32 -4.56 4.43
N THR A 221 -16.81 -4.18 5.60
CA THR A 221 -16.29 -2.83 5.85
C THR A 221 -15.09 -2.53 4.95
N THR A 222 -14.13 -3.46 4.87
CA THR A 222 -12.96 -3.29 3.98
C THR A 222 -13.35 -3.29 2.52
N VAL A 223 -14.30 -4.15 2.11
CA VAL A 223 -14.85 -4.12 0.74
C VAL A 223 -15.42 -2.74 0.41
N ARG A 224 -16.26 -2.18 1.28
CA ARG A 224 -16.83 -0.84 1.07
C ARG A 224 -15.77 0.25 0.96
N ILE A 225 -14.75 0.20 1.83
CA ILE A 225 -13.69 1.22 1.86
C ILE A 225 -12.80 1.11 0.63
N PHE A 226 -12.41 -0.09 0.20
CA PHE A 226 -11.42 -0.29 -0.85
C PHE A 226 -12.00 -0.27 -2.25
N THR A 227 -13.27 -0.64 -2.43
CA THR A 227 -13.81 -0.94 -3.76
C THR A 227 -15.04 -0.13 -4.15
N GLN A 228 -15.71 0.54 -3.17
CA GLN A 228 -17.01 1.14 -3.41
C GLN A 228 -17.05 2.65 -3.23
N TYR A 229 -17.84 3.28 -4.07
CA TYR A 229 -18.25 4.68 -3.95
C TYR A 229 -19.77 4.78 -4.11
N LYS A 230 -20.46 5.45 -3.17
CA LYS A 230 -21.92 5.58 -3.12
C LYS A 230 -22.68 4.24 -3.26
N GLY A 231 -22.10 3.17 -2.73
CA GLY A 231 -22.71 1.84 -2.74
C GLY A 231 -22.50 1.02 -4.01
N GLU A 232 -21.92 1.60 -5.06
CA GLU A 232 -21.54 0.89 -6.29
C GLU A 232 -20.06 0.49 -6.25
N THR A 233 -19.74 -0.65 -6.83
CA THR A 233 -18.36 -1.17 -6.92
C THR A 233 -17.67 -0.63 -8.15
N TYR A 234 -16.49 -0.04 -7.99
CA TYR A 234 -15.69 0.51 -9.09
C TYR A 234 -14.30 -0.09 -9.21
N ALA A 235 -13.75 -0.61 -8.12
CA ALA A 235 -12.35 -1.01 -8.06
C ALA A 235 -12.16 -2.43 -7.52
N VAL A 236 -10.99 -3.00 -7.78
CA VAL A 236 -10.45 -4.19 -7.12
C VAL A 236 -9.16 -3.80 -6.40
N ALA A 237 -9.06 -4.16 -5.13
CA ALA A 237 -7.91 -3.82 -4.30
C ALA A 237 -6.66 -4.64 -4.68
N PHE A 238 -5.51 -3.97 -4.73
CA PHE A 238 -4.21 -4.57 -5.03
C PHE A 238 -3.10 -4.18 -4.04
N ASP A 239 -3.46 -3.47 -2.97
CA ASP A 239 -2.52 -3.12 -1.93
C ASP A 239 -3.25 -2.80 -0.61
N ASN A 240 -2.48 -2.58 0.46
CA ASN A 240 -3.02 -2.16 1.74
C ASN A 240 -1.99 -1.34 2.50
N ASP A 241 -1.95 -0.07 2.19
CA ASP A 241 -1.07 0.91 2.81
C ASP A 241 -1.53 1.34 4.22
N THR A 242 -2.08 0.40 4.99
CA THR A 242 -2.30 0.59 6.43
C THR A 242 -1.02 1.11 7.08
N GLN A 243 -1.15 1.97 8.09
CA GLN A 243 -0.03 2.64 8.71
C GLN A 243 0.26 2.07 10.11
N PRO A 244 0.80 0.85 10.22
CA PRO A 244 1.28 0.34 11.50
C PRO A 244 2.43 1.19 12.00
N PHE A 245 2.64 1.18 13.32
CA PHE A 245 3.79 1.82 13.94
C PHE A 245 4.87 0.77 14.18
N VAL A 246 5.99 0.94 13.50
CA VAL A 246 7.11 0.00 13.52
C VAL A 246 8.20 0.51 14.44
N TYR A 247 8.83 -0.38 15.20
CA TYR A 247 9.89 -0.05 16.16
C TYR A 247 10.97 -1.13 16.25
N ARG A 248 12.16 -0.73 16.74
CA ARG A 248 13.36 -1.56 16.93
C ARG A 248 13.34 -2.27 18.27
N SER A 249 12.84 -3.49 18.32
CA SER A 249 12.73 -4.28 19.57
C SER A 249 14.08 -4.54 20.26
N ASP A 250 15.18 -4.62 19.51
CA ASP A 250 16.52 -4.79 20.10
C ASP A 250 16.94 -3.58 20.96
N LEU A 251 16.55 -2.36 20.58
CA LEU A 251 16.78 -1.17 21.38
C LEU A 251 15.87 -1.14 22.62
N PHE A 252 14.58 -1.44 22.43
CA PHE A 252 13.61 -1.46 23.53
C PHE A 252 13.87 -2.59 24.55
N ASN A 253 14.48 -3.69 24.13
CA ASN A 253 14.80 -4.82 25.01
C ASN A 253 16.21 -4.75 25.62
N ASN A 254 17.02 -3.75 25.25
CA ASN A 254 18.37 -3.59 25.74
C ASN A 254 18.34 -3.11 27.20
N GLN A 255 18.94 -3.88 28.14
CA GLN A 255 18.88 -3.58 29.55
C GLN A 255 19.59 -2.25 29.93
N LYS A 256 20.66 -1.88 29.20
CA LYS A 256 21.35 -0.59 29.41
C LYS A 256 20.47 0.58 28.97
N GLU A 257 19.78 0.44 27.86
CA GLU A 257 18.84 1.47 27.37
C GLU A 257 17.64 1.61 28.32
N LYS A 258 17.12 0.50 28.85
CA LYS A 258 16.03 0.51 29.83
C LYS A 258 16.43 1.25 31.09
N ALA A 259 17.58 0.92 31.68
CA ALA A 259 18.07 1.57 32.88
C ALA A 259 18.33 3.07 32.66
N ALA A 260 18.97 3.45 31.56
CA ALA A 260 19.23 4.85 31.22
C ALA A 260 17.97 5.66 30.95
N PHE A 261 16.95 5.04 30.36
CA PHE A 261 15.66 5.69 30.13
C PHE A 261 14.90 5.91 31.44
N GLU A 262 14.90 4.89 32.32
CA GLU A 262 14.26 4.97 33.62
C GLU A 262 14.95 6.03 34.52
N ASP A 263 16.27 6.08 34.52
CA ASP A 263 17.03 7.12 35.20
C ASP A 263 16.68 8.54 34.72
N LYS A 264 16.53 8.71 33.40
CA LYS A 264 16.22 10.03 32.81
C LYS A 264 14.77 10.46 33.00
N TYR A 265 13.81 9.54 32.86
CA TYR A 265 12.38 9.87 32.78
C TYR A 265 11.53 9.36 33.94
N GLY A 266 12.10 8.57 34.87
CA GLY A 266 11.43 8.03 36.06
C GLY A 266 10.35 6.97 35.73
N ARG A 267 10.41 6.37 34.55
CA ARG A 267 9.49 5.31 34.10
C ARG A 267 10.16 4.30 33.18
N ALA A 268 9.56 3.12 33.04
CA ALA A 268 10.09 2.07 32.22
C ALA A 268 10.10 2.46 30.73
N LEU A 269 11.12 1.97 29.99
CA LEU A 269 11.15 2.03 28.52
C LEU A 269 10.23 0.95 27.92
N GLU A 270 9.10 1.39 27.41
CA GLU A 270 8.10 0.55 26.76
C GLU A 270 7.71 1.13 25.40
N PHE A 271 7.01 0.34 24.58
CA PHE A 271 6.39 0.86 23.37
C PHE A 271 5.44 2.02 23.73
N PRO A 272 5.55 3.18 23.06
CA PRO A 272 4.79 4.38 23.42
C PRO A 272 3.30 4.20 23.08
N LYS A 273 2.44 4.41 24.08
CA LYS A 273 0.99 4.36 23.92
C LYS A 273 0.38 5.70 23.53
N THR A 274 1.05 6.79 23.91
CA THR A 274 0.64 8.17 23.58
C THR A 274 1.69 8.87 22.72
N TRP A 275 1.29 9.95 22.04
CA TRP A 275 2.23 10.76 21.26
C TRP A 275 3.22 11.54 22.15
N GLU A 276 2.87 11.81 23.40
CA GLU A 276 3.77 12.35 24.41
C GLU A 276 4.87 11.35 24.78
N ASP A 277 4.49 10.09 25.03
CA ASP A 277 5.45 9.00 25.28
C ASP A 277 6.36 8.80 24.08
N GLN A 278 5.79 8.83 22.86
CA GLN A 278 6.55 8.71 21.61
C GLN A 278 7.61 9.81 21.50
N ALA A 279 7.25 11.05 21.84
CA ALA A 279 8.19 12.16 21.79
C ALA A 279 9.35 11.99 22.79
N GLN A 280 9.08 11.50 24.02
CA GLN A 280 10.14 11.22 25.01
C GLN A 280 11.05 10.08 24.56
N VAL A 281 10.48 8.99 24.04
CA VAL A 281 11.26 7.87 23.52
C VAL A 281 12.07 8.31 22.29
N ALA A 282 11.49 9.12 21.40
CA ALA A 282 12.18 9.65 20.22
C ALA A 282 13.35 10.56 20.62
N GLU A 283 13.15 11.45 21.59
CA GLU A 283 14.23 12.29 22.16
C GLU A 283 15.36 11.44 22.74
N PHE A 284 15.02 10.43 23.54
CA PHE A 284 16.01 9.57 24.19
C PHE A 284 16.91 8.84 23.18
N PHE A 285 16.33 8.33 22.10
CA PHE A 285 17.08 7.58 21.10
C PHE A 285 17.68 8.45 19.99
N THR A 286 17.43 9.76 19.96
CA THR A 286 18.04 10.62 18.93
C THR A 286 19.49 10.91 19.28
N ARG A 287 20.41 10.24 18.59
CA ARG A 287 21.86 10.27 18.79
C ARG A 287 22.56 10.42 17.44
N PRO A 288 22.58 11.63 16.84
CA PRO A 288 23.09 11.84 15.47
C PRO A 288 24.60 11.59 15.34
N ASN A 289 25.34 11.65 16.47
CA ASN A 289 26.78 11.42 16.53
C ASN A 289 27.16 9.96 16.88
N ALA A 290 26.18 9.06 17.06
CA ALA A 290 26.44 7.64 17.26
C ALA A 290 26.90 6.96 15.96
N ASN A 291 27.40 5.74 16.06
CA ASN A 291 27.77 4.92 14.90
C ASN A 291 27.09 3.54 14.96
N PRO A 292 26.07 3.28 14.14
CA PRO A 292 25.43 4.23 13.22
C PRO A 292 24.68 5.36 13.96
N PRO A 293 24.45 6.52 13.30
CA PRO A 293 23.62 7.56 13.89
C PRO A 293 22.19 7.03 14.09
N LEU A 294 21.55 7.45 15.22
CA LEU A 294 20.19 7.07 15.55
C LEU A 294 19.24 8.26 15.47
N TYR A 295 18.07 8.02 14.91
CA TYR A 295 16.97 8.97 14.80
C TYR A 295 15.70 8.35 15.38
N GLY A 296 15.18 8.97 16.43
CA GLY A 296 14.06 8.45 17.21
C GLY A 296 12.75 8.43 16.43
N SER A 297 12.54 9.38 15.51
CA SER A 297 11.33 9.48 14.69
C SER A 297 11.64 9.22 13.22
N VAL A 298 11.04 8.16 12.68
CA VAL A 298 11.16 7.75 11.28
C VAL A 298 9.81 7.97 10.59
N GLU A 299 9.50 9.22 10.31
CA GLU A 299 8.23 9.63 9.70
C GLU A 299 8.45 10.26 8.32
N ARG A 300 7.51 10.06 7.41
CA ARG A 300 7.48 10.77 6.13
C ARG A 300 7.05 12.21 6.38
N LYS A 301 7.78 13.17 5.80
CA LYS A 301 7.48 14.59 5.97
C LYS A 301 7.53 15.35 4.65
N GLY A 302 7.93 14.68 3.57
CA GLY A 302 7.95 15.26 2.23
C GLY A 302 6.56 15.47 1.66
N PRO A 303 6.42 16.35 0.64
CA PRO A 303 5.16 16.55 -0.07
C PRO A 303 4.55 15.23 -0.56
N PHE A 304 3.23 15.18 -0.63
CA PHE A 304 2.42 14.02 -1.00
C PHE A 304 2.42 12.90 0.06
N TRP A 305 3.50 12.70 0.83
CA TRP A 305 3.66 11.58 1.75
C TRP A 305 3.44 11.94 3.23
N GLY A 306 3.60 13.22 3.58
CA GLY A 306 3.71 13.66 4.98
C GLY A 306 2.38 13.80 5.72
N TRP A 307 1.28 14.01 5.02
CA TRP A 307 -0.02 14.29 5.62
C TRP A 307 -0.56 13.12 6.46
N VAL A 308 -0.21 11.87 6.13
CA VAL A 308 -0.66 10.70 6.90
C VAL A 308 -0.14 10.71 8.34
N ASN A 309 1.03 11.29 8.61
CA ASN A 309 1.55 11.37 9.97
C ASN A 309 0.79 12.41 10.82
N TRP A 310 0.23 13.44 10.20
CA TRP A 310 -0.74 14.31 10.83
C TRP A 310 -2.05 13.56 11.10
N GLN A 311 -2.56 12.80 10.12
CA GLN A 311 -3.78 12.01 10.25
C GLN A 311 -3.69 11.00 11.41
N GLN A 312 -2.54 10.31 11.56
CA GLN A 312 -2.30 9.39 12.67
C GLN A 312 -2.47 10.03 14.05
N ARG A 313 -2.16 11.32 14.17
CA ARG A 313 -2.31 12.10 15.40
C ARG A 313 -3.69 12.70 15.55
N PHE A 314 -4.26 13.20 14.45
CA PHE A 314 -5.54 13.88 14.44
C PHE A 314 -6.70 12.93 14.75
N VAL A 315 -6.79 11.79 14.06
CA VAL A 315 -7.95 10.89 14.15
C VAL A 315 -8.24 10.47 15.59
N PRO A 316 -7.30 9.91 16.37
CA PRO A 316 -7.59 9.57 17.77
C PRO A 316 -7.84 10.79 18.65
N ALA A 317 -7.20 11.94 18.38
CA ALA A 317 -7.35 13.15 19.17
C ALA A 317 -8.70 13.85 18.97
N ALA A 318 -9.33 13.66 17.83
CA ALA A 318 -10.60 14.28 17.48
C ALA A 318 -11.83 13.49 18.01
N ALA A 319 -11.61 12.41 18.78
CA ALA A 319 -12.72 11.65 19.37
C ALA A 319 -13.65 12.56 20.21
N PRO A 320 -14.96 12.33 20.21
CA PRO A 320 -15.68 11.23 19.54
C PRO A 320 -15.92 11.43 18.03
N ASN A 321 -15.76 12.63 17.48
CA ASN A 321 -15.87 12.90 16.05
C ASN A 321 -14.51 12.77 15.38
N MET A 322 -14.07 11.53 15.12
CA MET A 322 -12.77 11.25 14.49
C MET A 322 -12.74 11.55 13.00
N TYR A 323 -13.81 12.12 12.44
CA TYR A 323 -13.94 12.39 11.02
C TYR A 323 -13.48 13.82 10.66
N TYR A 324 -13.14 14.03 9.40
CA TYR A 324 -12.54 15.29 8.91
C TYR A 324 -13.53 16.43 8.74
N PHE A 325 -14.82 16.12 8.74
CA PHE A 325 -15.91 17.07 8.55
C PHE A 325 -16.96 16.92 9.65
N ASN A 326 -17.66 18.01 9.93
CA ASN A 326 -18.86 18.02 10.73
C ASN A 326 -20.07 17.53 9.91
N GLU A 327 -21.20 17.31 10.55
CA GLU A 327 -22.44 16.82 9.89
C GLU A 327 -23.02 17.81 8.87
N ASP A 328 -22.73 19.10 9.03
CA ASP A 328 -23.13 20.17 8.12
C ASP A 328 -22.18 20.33 6.91
N GLY A 329 -21.14 19.53 6.83
CA GLY A 329 -20.14 19.58 5.78
C GLY A 329 -19.00 20.57 6.01
N SER A 330 -19.00 21.30 7.11
CA SER A 330 -17.88 22.17 7.48
C SER A 330 -16.65 21.36 7.93
N ALA A 331 -15.45 21.92 7.72
CA ALA A 331 -14.20 21.26 8.08
C ALA A 331 -14.04 21.11 9.61
N ASN A 332 -13.80 19.89 10.08
CA ASN A 332 -13.56 19.56 11.49
C ASN A 332 -12.08 19.47 11.84
N VAL A 333 -11.23 20.29 11.26
CA VAL A 333 -9.76 20.19 11.43
C VAL A 333 -9.14 21.41 12.11
N ASN A 334 -9.82 22.56 12.10
CA ASN A 334 -9.38 23.78 12.78
C ASN A 334 -9.87 23.81 14.24
N ASN A 335 -9.44 22.85 15.01
CA ASN A 335 -9.75 22.69 16.43
C ASN A 335 -8.49 22.29 17.20
N GLU A 336 -8.60 22.12 18.51
CA GLU A 336 -7.47 21.75 19.37
C GLU A 336 -6.79 20.45 18.89
N ALA A 337 -7.58 19.44 18.51
CA ALA A 337 -7.05 18.15 18.03
C ALA A 337 -6.19 18.31 16.76
N GLY A 338 -6.70 19.06 15.77
CA GLY A 338 -6.00 19.30 14.51
C GLY A 338 -4.73 20.13 14.68
N ILE A 339 -4.81 21.21 15.47
CA ILE A 339 -3.66 22.09 15.74
C ILE A 339 -2.57 21.31 16.49
N ARG A 340 -2.94 20.62 17.57
CA ARG A 340 -2.00 19.82 18.37
C ARG A 340 -1.36 18.69 17.56
N ALA A 341 -2.14 18.00 16.73
CA ALA A 341 -1.61 16.98 15.83
C ALA A 341 -0.52 17.54 14.90
N LEU A 342 -0.70 18.76 14.40
CA LEU A 342 0.31 19.42 13.57
C LEU A 342 1.51 19.93 14.37
N GLU A 343 1.30 20.44 15.57
CA GLU A 343 2.39 20.85 16.47
C GLU A 343 3.31 19.66 16.80
N GLU A 344 2.75 18.51 17.11
CA GLU A 344 3.49 17.28 17.39
C GLU A 344 4.21 16.76 16.13
N HIS A 345 3.56 16.84 14.97
CA HIS A 345 4.20 16.48 13.71
C HIS A 345 5.37 17.40 13.36
N VAL A 346 5.25 18.71 13.58
CA VAL A 346 6.36 19.67 13.46
C VAL A 346 7.45 19.40 14.48
N ARG A 347 7.07 19.16 15.75
CA ARG A 347 8.03 18.83 16.83
C ARG A 347 8.85 17.59 16.51
N SER A 348 8.28 16.57 15.88
CA SER A 348 8.98 15.32 15.57
C SER A 348 10.13 15.49 14.56
N LEU A 349 10.23 16.65 13.88
CA LEU A 349 11.41 17.02 13.06
C LEU A 349 12.72 17.02 13.86
N GLN A 350 12.66 17.36 15.14
CA GLN A 350 13.86 17.39 16.02
C GLN A 350 14.47 16.01 16.21
N PHE A 351 13.68 14.97 16.02
CA PHE A 351 14.04 13.57 16.22
C PHE A 351 14.25 12.80 14.92
N SER A 352 14.12 13.50 13.79
CA SER A 352 14.18 12.94 12.45
C SER A 352 15.55 13.16 11.81
N GLU A 353 15.86 12.33 10.81
CA GLU A 353 17.07 12.50 10.00
C GLU A 353 17.06 13.86 9.28
N PRO A 354 18.20 14.58 9.19
CA PRO A 354 18.31 15.80 8.40
C PRO A 354 17.84 15.59 6.94
N GLY A 355 17.13 16.59 6.41
CA GLY A 355 16.60 16.54 5.03
C GLY A 355 15.34 15.68 4.87
N THR A 356 14.69 15.23 5.94
CA THR A 356 13.46 14.41 5.88
C THR A 356 12.29 15.10 5.15
N LEU A 357 12.28 16.43 5.07
CA LEU A 357 11.26 17.23 4.36
C LEU A 357 11.22 17.03 2.84
N THR A 358 12.28 16.46 2.27
CA THR A 358 12.37 16.21 0.82
C THR A 358 12.40 14.71 0.50
N LYS A 359 12.17 13.86 1.50
CA LYS A 359 12.30 12.41 1.38
C LYS A 359 10.92 11.76 1.29
N ASP A 360 10.88 10.70 0.49
CA ASP A 360 9.71 9.83 0.34
C ASP A 360 9.74 8.64 1.33
N TRP A 361 8.80 7.70 1.13
CA TRP A 361 8.68 6.47 1.92
C TRP A 361 9.93 5.58 1.86
N LEU A 362 10.65 5.55 0.74
CA LEU A 362 11.84 4.69 0.60
C LEU A 362 12.95 5.11 1.57
N ALA A 363 13.05 6.40 1.88
CA ALA A 363 14.03 6.87 2.86
C ALA A 363 13.78 6.32 4.27
N GLN A 364 12.53 6.07 4.66
CA GLN A 364 12.22 5.38 5.92
C GLN A 364 12.82 3.96 5.94
N TYR A 365 12.65 3.23 4.84
CA TYR A 365 13.18 1.87 4.71
C TYR A 365 14.70 1.85 4.79
N GLN A 366 15.35 2.80 4.13
CA GLN A 366 16.80 2.96 4.22
C GLN A 366 17.28 3.25 5.65
N LEU A 367 16.52 4.05 6.42
CA LEU A 367 16.82 4.31 7.84
C LEU A 367 16.73 3.05 8.69
N PHE A 368 15.68 2.29 8.57
CA PHE A 368 15.54 1.00 9.28
C PHE A 368 16.58 -0.01 8.81
N GLY A 369 16.79 -0.14 7.49
CA GLY A 369 17.72 -1.11 6.92
C GLY A 369 19.18 -0.92 7.32
N ARG A 370 19.64 0.34 7.52
CA ARG A 370 20.98 0.63 8.03
C ARG A 370 21.08 0.72 9.56
N GLY A 371 19.98 0.45 10.27
CA GLY A 371 19.94 0.47 11.72
C GLY A 371 19.88 1.88 12.35
N SER A 372 19.64 2.92 11.56
CA SER A 372 19.58 4.32 12.02
C SER A 372 18.19 4.74 12.46
N GLY A 373 17.13 4.05 12.06
CA GLY A 373 15.75 4.35 12.44
C GLY A 373 15.34 3.60 13.71
N VAL A 374 14.65 4.27 14.62
CA VAL A 374 14.16 3.67 15.87
C VAL A 374 12.69 3.29 15.78
N MET A 375 11.81 4.22 15.46
CA MET A 375 10.37 3.95 15.38
C MET A 375 9.64 4.97 14.49
N GLY A 376 8.51 4.57 13.91
CA GLY A 376 7.66 5.47 13.12
C GLY A 376 6.51 4.76 12.43
N GLY A 377 5.51 5.53 12.01
CA GLY A 377 4.42 5.06 11.16
C GLY A 377 4.92 4.83 9.73
N THR A 378 4.67 3.65 9.18
CA THR A 378 5.14 3.26 7.84
C THR A 378 4.23 2.20 7.23
N PHE A 379 4.52 1.76 6.00
CA PHE A 379 3.78 0.67 5.37
C PHE A 379 4.20 -0.70 5.91
N PRO A 380 3.32 -1.70 5.89
CA PRO A 380 3.62 -3.04 6.41
C PRO A 380 4.83 -3.70 5.74
N ASN A 381 5.03 -3.47 4.44
CA ASN A 381 6.11 -4.09 3.67
C ASN A 381 7.53 -3.62 4.06
N VAL A 382 7.67 -2.63 4.95
CA VAL A 382 8.98 -2.26 5.48
C VAL A 382 9.72 -3.45 6.07
N THR A 383 9.02 -4.33 6.78
CA THR A 383 9.62 -5.52 7.40
C THR A 383 10.17 -6.50 6.37
N LYS A 384 9.55 -6.58 5.19
CA LYS A 384 9.96 -7.39 4.06
C LYS A 384 11.12 -6.76 3.27
N LEU A 385 11.12 -5.43 3.10
CA LEU A 385 12.03 -4.72 2.20
C LEU A 385 13.31 -4.21 2.86
N VAL A 386 13.43 -4.22 4.19
CA VAL A 386 14.66 -3.80 4.91
C VAL A 386 15.60 -4.94 5.29
N VAL A 387 15.61 -5.99 4.52
CA VAL A 387 16.61 -7.05 4.66
C VAL A 387 17.95 -6.64 4.02
N PRO A 388 19.10 -7.16 4.49
CA PRO A 388 20.41 -6.88 3.90
C PRO A 388 20.46 -7.26 2.42
N ALA A 389 21.41 -6.71 1.68
CA ALA A 389 21.64 -7.02 0.28
C ALA A 389 21.85 -8.52 0.01
N ASN A 390 22.49 -9.23 0.93
CA ASN A 390 22.61 -10.69 0.89
C ASN A 390 21.35 -11.44 1.35
N ARG A 391 20.31 -10.71 1.72
CA ARG A 391 18.99 -11.19 2.15
C ARG A 391 19.00 -12.30 3.20
N ASP A 392 20.03 -12.34 3.97
CA ASP A 392 20.09 -13.14 5.18
C ASP A 392 19.20 -12.45 6.24
N LEU A 393 17.99 -12.97 6.40
CA LEU A 393 17.01 -12.46 7.36
C LEU A 393 17.56 -12.44 8.80
N ASP A 394 18.56 -13.25 9.08
CA ASP A 394 19.20 -13.36 10.39
C ASP A 394 20.29 -12.29 10.61
N LYS A 395 20.74 -11.59 9.57
CA LYS A 395 21.84 -10.62 9.66
C LYS A 395 21.42 -9.16 9.60
N GLY A 396 20.20 -8.83 9.20
CA GLY A 396 19.73 -7.45 9.08
C GLY A 396 19.01 -6.92 10.30
N PHE A 397 18.75 -5.62 10.30
CA PHE A 397 17.92 -4.97 11.33
C PHE A 397 16.43 -5.31 11.17
N GLY A 398 16.00 -5.79 10.01
CA GLY A 398 14.62 -6.21 9.76
C GLY A 398 14.10 -7.22 10.78
N LYS A 399 14.93 -8.17 11.23
CA LYS A 399 14.56 -9.16 12.26
C LYS A 399 14.17 -8.56 13.62
N PHE A 400 14.58 -7.33 13.88
CA PHE A 400 14.25 -6.61 15.10
C PHE A 400 13.05 -5.70 14.98
N LEU A 401 12.50 -5.54 13.79
CA LEU A 401 11.31 -4.73 13.60
C LEU A 401 10.09 -5.43 14.20
N ARG A 402 9.33 -4.68 14.96
CA ARG A 402 8.04 -5.08 15.54
C ARG A 402 7.00 -4.07 15.16
N THR A 403 5.76 -4.48 15.18
CA THR A 403 4.63 -3.71 14.69
C THR A 403 3.54 -3.62 15.74
N ASP A 404 3.01 -2.44 15.94
CA ASP A 404 1.85 -2.19 16.80
C ASP A 404 0.96 -1.11 16.17
N VAL A 405 -0.19 -0.86 16.76
CA VAL A 405 -1.01 0.33 16.44
C VAL A 405 -0.20 1.58 16.81
N GLN A 406 -0.31 2.64 16.02
CA GLN A 406 0.36 3.91 16.35
C GLN A 406 -0.03 4.41 17.75
N PRO A 407 0.79 5.27 18.36
CA PRO A 407 0.44 5.98 19.60
C PRO A 407 -0.89 6.72 19.46
N GLY A 408 -1.60 6.85 20.55
CA GLY A 408 -2.92 7.48 20.59
C GLY A 408 -2.94 8.72 21.46
N ARG A 409 -4.14 9.02 21.94
CA ARG A 409 -4.44 10.16 22.79
C ARG A 409 -5.39 9.75 23.92
N GLU A 410 -5.17 10.27 25.11
CA GLU A 410 -6.16 10.23 26.16
C GLU A 410 -7.24 11.31 25.89
N VAL A 411 -8.48 10.87 25.77
CA VAL A 411 -9.66 11.71 25.61
C VAL A 411 -10.66 11.29 26.68
N ASP A 412 -11.07 12.22 27.53
CA ASP A 412 -12.00 11.96 28.65
C ASP A 412 -11.55 10.77 29.54
N GLY A 413 -10.24 10.68 29.83
CA GLY A 413 -9.67 9.63 30.66
C GLY A 413 -9.61 8.25 29.99
N LYS A 414 -9.80 8.16 28.69
CA LYS A 414 -9.69 6.93 27.90
C LYS A 414 -8.61 7.06 26.85
N LEU A 415 -7.72 6.07 26.78
CA LEU A 415 -6.74 6.00 25.72
C LEU A 415 -7.40 5.56 24.41
N ILE A 416 -7.30 6.38 23.38
CA ILE A 416 -7.82 6.11 22.03
C ILE A 416 -6.63 5.93 21.08
N ARG A 417 -6.52 4.75 20.48
CA ARG A 417 -5.52 4.40 19.47
C ARG A 417 -6.26 3.92 18.23
N ARG A 418 -6.38 4.75 17.22
CA ARG A 418 -7.10 4.43 15.98
C ARG A 418 -6.12 4.27 14.83
N PRO A 419 -5.96 3.06 14.25
CA PRO A 419 -5.12 2.91 13.07
C PRO A 419 -5.70 3.68 11.89
N VAL A 420 -4.81 4.16 11.03
CA VAL A 420 -5.17 4.87 9.79
C VAL A 420 -4.53 4.17 8.59
N ILE A 421 -5.07 4.42 7.42
CA ILE A 421 -4.49 3.97 6.16
C ILE A 421 -4.08 5.19 5.32
N PHE A 422 -2.93 5.09 4.67
CA PHE A 422 -2.53 6.08 3.68
C PHE A 422 -3.41 5.92 2.44
N SER A 423 -3.39 4.73 1.83
CA SER A 423 -4.25 4.37 0.72
C SER A 423 -4.38 2.86 0.58
N ASN A 424 -5.08 2.45 -0.44
CA ASN A 424 -4.99 1.18 -1.12
C ASN A 424 -4.77 1.51 -2.59
N ILE A 425 -3.82 0.85 -3.24
CA ILE A 425 -3.70 0.92 -4.69
C ILE A 425 -4.74 -0.03 -5.25
N SER A 426 -5.59 0.49 -6.10
CA SER A 426 -6.65 -0.26 -6.77
C SER A 426 -6.47 -0.20 -8.28
N TYR A 427 -7.17 -1.09 -8.95
CA TYR A 427 -7.35 -1.02 -10.40
C TYR A 427 -8.83 -1.04 -10.73
N SER A 428 -9.20 -0.20 -11.68
CA SER A 428 -10.57 0.00 -12.13
C SER A 428 -10.69 -0.18 -13.64
N VAL A 429 -11.84 -0.63 -14.11
CA VAL A 429 -12.11 -0.72 -15.55
C VAL A 429 -12.40 0.67 -16.09
N ASN A 430 -11.66 1.09 -17.10
CA ASN A 430 -11.86 2.36 -17.79
C ASN A 430 -13.17 2.33 -18.59
N ALA A 431 -14.12 3.21 -18.24
CA ALA A 431 -15.41 3.29 -18.88
C ALA A 431 -15.34 3.64 -20.39
N PHE A 432 -14.25 4.30 -20.82
CA PHE A 432 -14.03 4.70 -22.20
C PHE A 432 -13.29 3.66 -23.03
N ALA A 433 -12.77 2.58 -22.42
CA ALA A 433 -12.20 1.46 -23.16
C ALA A 433 -13.23 0.78 -24.07
N PRO A 434 -12.82 0.04 -25.10
CA PRO A 434 -13.77 -0.69 -25.95
C PRO A 434 -14.67 -1.59 -25.11
N LYS A 435 -15.99 -1.45 -25.23
CA LYS A 435 -16.97 -2.20 -24.42
C LYS A 435 -16.73 -3.71 -24.39
N LYS A 436 -16.26 -4.28 -25.51
CA LYS A 436 -15.93 -5.71 -25.61
C LYS A 436 -14.74 -6.13 -24.74
N HIS A 437 -13.93 -5.18 -24.26
CA HIS A 437 -12.80 -5.44 -23.37
C HIS A 437 -13.18 -5.43 -21.89
N HIS A 438 -14.28 -4.74 -21.51
CA HIS A 438 -14.62 -4.49 -20.10
C HIS A 438 -14.72 -5.78 -19.27
N GLU A 439 -15.39 -6.80 -19.80
CA GLU A 439 -15.56 -8.08 -19.09
C GLU A 439 -14.21 -8.79 -18.90
N ALA A 440 -13.36 -8.81 -19.94
CA ALA A 440 -12.03 -9.41 -19.86
C ALA A 440 -11.11 -8.63 -18.90
N ALA A 441 -11.19 -7.30 -18.90
CA ALA A 441 -10.46 -6.43 -17.99
C ALA A 441 -10.86 -6.69 -16.53
N TYR A 442 -12.16 -6.76 -16.24
CA TYR A 442 -12.63 -7.13 -14.90
C TYR A 442 -12.17 -8.52 -14.48
N LEU A 443 -12.24 -9.52 -15.35
CA LEU A 443 -11.83 -10.88 -15.04
C LEU A 443 -10.33 -11.01 -14.77
N PHE A 444 -9.50 -10.20 -15.46
CA PHE A 444 -8.08 -10.09 -15.10
C PHE A 444 -7.92 -9.58 -13.67
N LEU A 445 -8.65 -8.52 -13.28
CA LEU A 445 -8.60 -7.98 -11.93
C LEU A 445 -9.08 -9.01 -10.89
N GLN A 446 -10.19 -9.70 -11.15
CA GLN A 446 -10.70 -10.73 -10.25
C GLN A 446 -9.73 -11.90 -10.10
N TRP A 447 -9.00 -12.26 -11.14
CA TRP A 447 -8.00 -13.32 -11.09
C TRP A 447 -6.74 -12.86 -10.34
N ALA A 448 -6.14 -11.73 -10.74
CA ALA A 448 -4.88 -11.26 -10.17
C ALA A 448 -5.04 -10.72 -8.74
N GLY A 449 -6.18 -10.11 -8.42
CA GLY A 449 -6.56 -9.65 -7.10
C GLY A 449 -7.23 -10.71 -6.23
N GLY A 450 -7.51 -11.89 -6.78
CA GLY A 450 -8.08 -13.01 -6.05
C GLY A 450 -7.12 -13.55 -4.98
N ALA A 451 -7.68 -13.98 -3.86
CA ALA A 451 -6.92 -14.26 -2.64
C ALA A 451 -5.72 -15.19 -2.84
N ARG A 452 -5.80 -16.18 -3.72
CA ARG A 452 -4.73 -17.16 -3.94
C ARG A 452 -3.60 -16.60 -4.79
N VAL A 453 -3.92 -15.90 -5.88
CA VAL A 453 -2.93 -15.25 -6.75
C VAL A 453 -2.32 -14.05 -6.04
N TYR A 454 -3.14 -13.24 -5.38
CA TYR A 454 -2.68 -12.08 -4.64
C TYR A 454 -1.74 -12.44 -3.48
N THR A 455 -2.02 -13.53 -2.74
CA THR A 455 -1.12 -14.02 -1.69
C THR A 455 0.28 -14.30 -2.22
N TRP A 456 0.38 -14.78 -3.46
CA TRP A 456 1.67 -14.99 -4.13
C TRP A 456 2.39 -13.68 -4.41
N LEU A 457 1.69 -12.65 -4.88
CA LEU A 457 2.25 -11.31 -5.06
C LEU A 457 2.71 -10.72 -3.72
N ALA A 458 1.90 -10.80 -2.68
CA ALA A 458 2.24 -10.31 -1.35
C ALA A 458 3.45 -11.04 -0.75
N ALA A 459 3.61 -12.32 -1.01
CA ALA A 459 4.76 -13.11 -0.56
C ALA A 459 6.07 -12.75 -1.27
N ASN A 460 6.00 -12.14 -2.47
CA ASN A 460 7.18 -11.79 -3.24
C ASN A 460 8.04 -10.75 -2.50
N PRO A 461 9.27 -11.07 -2.11
CA PRO A 461 10.11 -10.16 -1.33
C PRO A 461 10.56 -8.90 -2.11
N GLY A 462 10.46 -8.92 -3.43
CA GLY A 462 10.70 -7.75 -4.29
C GLY A 462 9.46 -6.95 -4.65
N GLY A 463 8.28 -7.36 -4.16
CA GLY A 463 7.00 -6.72 -4.43
C GLY A 463 6.59 -5.74 -3.33
N TYR A 464 5.76 -4.78 -3.69
CA TYR A 464 5.24 -3.74 -2.79
C TYR A 464 3.96 -4.14 -2.10
N GLN A 465 3.17 -5.04 -2.69
CA GLN A 465 1.86 -5.37 -2.18
C GLN A 465 1.90 -5.78 -0.73
N ASP A 466 1.04 -5.15 0.04
CA ASP A 466 0.76 -5.49 1.42
C ASP A 466 -0.44 -6.44 1.53
N PRO A 467 -0.37 -7.44 2.40
CA PRO A 467 -1.42 -8.44 2.50
C PRO A 467 -2.70 -7.84 3.08
N HIS A 468 -3.83 -8.10 2.42
CA HIS A 468 -5.15 -7.67 2.87
C HIS A 468 -6.22 -8.78 2.82
N HIS A 469 -5.89 -9.94 2.28
CA HIS A 469 -6.74 -11.13 2.39
C HIS A 469 -6.46 -11.90 3.67
N THR A 470 -7.50 -12.47 4.28
CA THR A 470 -7.38 -13.28 5.49
C THR A 470 -6.36 -14.41 5.33
N ILE A 471 -6.45 -15.15 4.23
CA ILE A 471 -5.52 -16.27 3.96
C ILE A 471 -4.08 -15.80 3.76
N SER A 472 -3.84 -14.59 3.27
CA SER A 472 -2.49 -14.09 3.05
C SER A 472 -1.70 -13.98 4.35
N LEU A 473 -2.34 -13.56 5.45
CA LEU A 473 -1.68 -13.43 6.76
C LEU A 473 -1.39 -14.78 7.44
N GLU A 474 -1.99 -15.86 6.96
CA GLU A 474 -1.72 -17.22 7.41
C GLU A 474 -0.73 -17.98 6.51
N ASP A 475 -0.46 -17.45 5.31
CA ASP A 475 0.42 -18.11 4.35
C ASP A 475 1.87 -18.16 4.86
N PRO A 476 2.52 -19.34 4.87
CA PRO A 476 3.88 -19.49 5.39
C PRO A 476 4.92 -18.60 4.67
N LEU A 477 4.75 -18.32 3.38
CA LEU A 477 5.70 -17.49 2.63
C LEU A 477 5.49 -16.00 2.95
N VAL A 478 4.25 -15.54 3.09
CA VAL A 478 3.96 -14.19 3.56
C VAL A 478 4.51 -14.01 4.97
N ARG A 479 4.22 -14.93 5.89
CA ARG A 479 4.72 -14.89 7.26
C ARG A 479 6.25 -14.93 7.35
N ARG A 480 6.91 -15.63 6.44
CA ARG A 480 8.37 -15.58 6.34
C ARG A 480 8.86 -14.24 5.82
N SER A 481 8.23 -13.67 4.79
CA SER A 481 8.64 -12.40 4.19
C SER A 481 8.40 -11.21 5.12
N TYR A 482 7.26 -11.16 5.81
CA TYR A 482 6.85 -10.09 6.72
C TYR A 482 7.25 -10.32 8.17
N GLN A 483 7.71 -11.53 8.51
CA GLN A 483 7.87 -12.07 9.86
C GLN A 483 6.53 -12.34 10.58
N PRO A 484 6.48 -13.34 11.49
CA PRO A 484 5.21 -13.78 12.09
C PRO A 484 4.53 -12.71 12.94
N GLU A 485 5.28 -11.99 13.77
CA GLU A 485 4.70 -11.02 14.70
C GLU A 485 4.10 -9.79 13.98
N PRO A 486 4.76 -9.15 12.99
CA PRO A 486 4.12 -8.12 12.18
C PRO A 486 2.85 -8.60 11.46
N THR A 487 2.82 -9.81 10.91
CA THR A 487 1.60 -10.34 10.28
C THR A 487 0.47 -10.55 11.26
N ASP A 488 0.75 -10.98 12.49
CA ASP A 488 -0.27 -11.13 13.53
C ASP A 488 -0.81 -9.77 13.99
N ALA A 489 0.03 -8.73 14.10
CA ALA A 489 -0.41 -7.38 14.38
C ALA A 489 -1.37 -6.83 13.30
N LEU A 490 -1.09 -7.08 12.02
CA LEU A 490 -1.94 -6.63 10.91
C LEU A 490 -3.36 -7.19 10.97
N LYS A 491 -3.56 -8.40 11.50
CA LYS A 491 -4.90 -8.99 11.69
C LYS A 491 -5.82 -8.13 12.56
N SER A 492 -5.25 -7.43 13.52
CA SER A 492 -6.00 -6.55 14.41
C SER A 492 -6.04 -5.10 13.91
N ILE A 493 -5.05 -4.65 13.16
CA ILE A 493 -4.93 -3.28 12.66
C ILE A 493 -5.89 -3.04 11.49
N ILE A 494 -5.82 -3.89 10.46
CA ILE A 494 -6.55 -3.70 9.19
C ILE A 494 -8.06 -3.51 9.39
N PRO A 495 -8.77 -4.36 10.15
CA PRO A 495 -10.22 -4.24 10.29
C PRO A 495 -10.72 -2.95 10.95
N ARG A 496 -9.83 -2.21 11.64
CA ARG A 496 -10.16 -1.02 12.43
C ARG A 496 -9.65 0.27 11.80
N THR A 497 -9.05 0.18 10.63
CA THR A 497 -8.30 1.28 10.02
C THR A 497 -9.24 2.38 9.52
N ALA A 498 -9.02 3.61 9.98
CA ALA A 498 -9.73 4.80 9.50
C ALA A 498 -9.18 5.24 8.13
N PRO A 499 -10.03 5.36 7.10
CA PRO A 499 -9.59 5.79 5.78
C PRO A 499 -9.36 7.31 5.70
N PRO A 500 -8.65 7.80 4.67
CA PRO A 500 -8.60 9.20 4.30
C PRO A 500 -9.94 9.65 3.67
N ILE A 501 -10.04 10.93 3.28
CA ILE A 501 -11.18 11.45 2.52
C ILE A 501 -11.23 10.73 1.16
N ARG A 502 -12.38 10.16 0.75
CA ARG A 502 -12.54 9.32 -0.45
C ARG A 502 -13.68 9.73 -1.38
N PHE A 503 -14.41 10.76 -1.05
CA PHE A 503 -15.53 11.23 -1.85
C PHE A 503 -15.12 12.33 -2.83
N ARG A 504 -16.04 12.75 -3.70
CA ARG A 504 -15.81 13.77 -4.71
C ARG A 504 -15.12 15.01 -4.13
N GLY A 505 -14.03 15.42 -4.73
CA GLY A 505 -13.17 16.52 -4.27
C GLY A 505 -11.99 16.06 -3.42
N ALA A 506 -11.86 14.77 -3.13
CA ALA A 506 -10.80 14.23 -2.27
C ALA A 506 -9.40 14.70 -2.69
N GLY A 507 -9.06 14.65 -3.96
CA GLY A 507 -7.78 15.14 -4.46
C GLY A 507 -7.55 16.61 -4.13
N GLN A 508 -8.59 17.47 -4.17
CA GLN A 508 -8.48 18.89 -3.83
C GLN A 508 -8.36 19.11 -2.32
N TYR A 509 -9.08 18.35 -1.50
CA TYR A 509 -8.97 18.40 -0.04
C TYR A 509 -7.58 17.93 0.41
N HIS A 510 -7.06 16.83 -0.13
CA HIS A 510 -5.71 16.34 0.16
C HIS A 510 -4.62 17.31 -0.29
N GLN A 511 -4.74 17.90 -1.47
CA GLN A 511 -3.80 18.91 -1.93
C GLN A 511 -3.78 20.12 -1.00
N ALA A 512 -4.95 20.63 -0.60
CA ALA A 512 -5.05 21.75 0.33
C ALA A 512 -4.41 21.42 1.69
N LEU A 513 -4.62 20.20 2.19
CA LEU A 513 -4.02 19.70 3.42
C LEU A 513 -2.49 19.68 3.30
N ASP A 514 -1.96 18.97 2.28
CA ASP A 514 -0.52 18.77 2.12
C ASP A 514 0.23 20.11 1.97
N GLU A 515 -0.24 21.01 1.12
CA GLU A 515 0.37 22.32 0.90
C GLU A 515 0.50 23.16 2.19
N GLU A 516 -0.54 23.20 3.02
CA GLU A 516 -0.51 23.99 4.25
C GLU A 516 0.28 23.29 5.35
N LEU A 517 0.26 21.93 5.42
CA LEU A 517 1.14 21.17 6.30
C LEU A 517 2.62 21.41 5.96
N GLN A 518 3.00 21.40 4.67
CA GLN A 518 4.37 21.68 4.23
C GLN A 518 4.84 23.07 4.64
N LYS A 519 3.98 24.09 4.57
CA LYS A 519 4.31 25.44 5.07
C LYS A 519 4.55 25.48 6.57
N ALA A 520 3.82 24.68 7.35
CA ALA A 520 4.07 24.57 8.80
C ALA A 520 5.36 23.81 9.10
N LEU A 521 5.59 22.67 8.45
CA LEU A 521 6.81 21.87 8.59
C LEU A 521 8.08 22.66 8.22
N THR A 522 8.00 23.53 7.22
CA THR A 522 9.10 24.44 6.81
C THR A 522 9.14 25.74 7.59
N LYS A 523 8.31 25.89 8.65
CA LYS A 523 8.24 27.08 9.52
C LYS A 523 7.83 28.38 8.81
N GLN A 524 7.18 28.31 7.65
CA GLN A 524 6.64 29.48 6.94
C GLN A 524 5.36 30.02 7.60
N GLN A 525 4.71 29.21 8.41
CA GLN A 525 3.53 29.58 9.21
C GLN A 525 3.42 28.73 10.47
N SER A 526 2.61 29.18 11.44
CA SER A 526 2.33 28.41 12.65
C SER A 526 1.34 27.26 12.33
N PRO A 527 1.36 26.18 13.13
CA PRO A 527 0.38 25.10 13.04
C PRO A 527 -1.08 25.59 13.08
N ALA A 528 -1.41 26.47 14.02
CA ALA A 528 -2.76 27.04 14.13
C ALA A 528 -3.19 27.80 12.85
N LYS A 529 -2.27 28.60 12.26
CA LYS A 529 -2.54 29.28 11.00
C LYS A 529 -2.71 28.30 9.83
N ALA A 530 -1.93 27.22 9.80
CA ALA A 530 -2.04 26.18 8.79
C ALA A 530 -3.42 25.50 8.87
N MET A 531 -3.82 25.04 10.07
CA MET A 531 -5.11 24.38 10.25
C MET A 531 -6.30 25.29 9.91
N LYS A 532 -6.23 26.57 10.29
CA LYS A 532 -7.25 27.54 9.87
C LYS A 532 -7.34 27.65 8.34
N ARG A 533 -6.21 27.73 7.65
CA ARG A 533 -6.19 27.82 6.18
C ARG A 533 -6.70 26.54 5.51
N ILE A 534 -6.39 25.39 6.07
CA ILE A 534 -6.91 24.10 5.59
C ILE A 534 -8.44 24.12 5.69
N ALA A 535 -8.99 24.46 6.85
CA ALA A 535 -10.43 24.55 7.05
C ALA A 535 -11.08 25.55 6.07
N ASP A 536 -10.56 26.77 6.00
CA ASP A 536 -11.07 27.80 5.08
C ASP A 536 -11.02 27.35 3.60
N ARG A 537 -10.02 26.56 3.21
CA ARG A 537 -9.92 26.00 1.85
C ARG A 537 -10.91 24.87 1.63
N TRP A 538 -11.05 23.97 2.61
CA TRP A 538 -11.97 22.86 2.55
C TRP A 538 -13.42 23.34 2.47
N ASP A 539 -13.81 24.31 3.28
CA ASP A 539 -15.16 24.89 3.24
C ASP A 539 -15.45 25.48 1.85
N ARG A 540 -14.51 26.22 1.26
CA ARG A 540 -14.66 26.71 -0.13
C ARG A 540 -14.74 25.62 -1.19
N ILE A 541 -14.04 24.49 -1.00
CA ILE A 541 -14.15 23.33 -1.90
C ILE A 541 -15.55 22.73 -1.77
N THR A 542 -16.04 22.54 -0.55
CA THR A 542 -17.39 22.06 -0.23
C THR A 542 -18.46 22.93 -0.90
N GLU A 543 -18.40 24.25 -0.71
CA GLU A 543 -19.31 25.21 -1.33
C GLU A 543 -19.31 25.12 -2.87
N ARG A 544 -18.12 25.12 -3.48
CA ARG A 544 -17.97 25.07 -4.95
C ARG A 544 -18.49 23.76 -5.55
N LEU A 545 -18.33 22.63 -4.85
CA LEU A 545 -18.81 21.33 -5.31
C LEU A 545 -20.30 21.10 -5.03
N GLY A 546 -20.93 21.99 -4.24
CA GLY A 546 -22.32 21.95 -3.84
C GLY A 546 -22.50 21.34 -2.45
N THR A 547 -22.81 22.19 -1.46
CA THR A 547 -22.86 21.83 -0.04
C THR A 547 -23.77 20.63 0.24
N GLU A 548 -24.99 20.60 -0.29
CA GLU A 548 -25.91 19.47 -0.09
C GLU A 548 -25.34 18.15 -0.59
N SER A 549 -24.80 18.14 -1.82
CA SER A 549 -24.19 16.96 -2.42
C SER A 549 -22.97 16.48 -1.62
N GLN A 550 -22.18 17.41 -1.09
CA GLN A 550 -21.00 17.07 -0.27
C GLN A 550 -21.43 16.54 1.10
N VAL A 551 -22.43 17.10 1.73
CA VAL A 551 -22.99 16.57 3.00
C VAL A 551 -23.48 15.13 2.84
N GLU A 552 -24.16 14.83 1.73
CA GLU A 552 -24.57 13.45 1.42
C GLU A 552 -23.36 12.52 1.25
N ALA A 553 -22.35 12.96 0.51
CA ALA A 553 -21.11 12.19 0.28
C ALA A 553 -20.33 11.98 1.59
N ILE A 554 -20.23 13.01 2.45
CA ILE A 554 -19.62 12.95 3.78
C ILE A 554 -20.34 11.92 4.66
N LYS A 555 -21.67 11.94 4.70
CA LYS A 555 -22.47 10.98 5.48
C LYS A 555 -22.25 9.55 4.98
N ALA A 556 -22.24 9.34 3.67
CA ALA A 556 -22.01 8.04 3.07
C ALA A 556 -20.59 7.51 3.35
N ASP A 557 -19.57 8.36 3.23
CA ASP A 557 -18.19 8.02 3.51
C ASP A 557 -17.96 7.69 4.99
N ARG A 558 -18.49 8.54 5.88
CA ARG A 558 -18.44 8.30 7.33
C ARG A 558 -19.14 6.99 7.72
N GLY A 559 -20.27 6.67 7.10
CA GLY A 559 -21.03 5.43 7.31
C GLY A 559 -20.29 4.17 6.81
N ALA A 560 -19.27 4.34 5.97
CA ALA A 560 -18.43 3.24 5.52
C ALA A 560 -17.24 2.95 6.48
N TRP A 561 -16.94 3.86 7.41
CA TRP A 561 -15.85 3.66 8.36
C TRP A 561 -16.11 2.45 9.26
N PRO A 562 -15.03 1.74 9.69
CA PRO A 562 -15.17 0.69 10.70
C PRO A 562 -15.84 1.23 11.97
N ASP A 563 -16.76 0.47 12.51
CA ASP A 563 -17.55 0.84 13.70
C ASP A 563 -16.68 0.74 14.96
N GLU A 564 -15.79 1.71 15.15
CA GLU A 564 -14.97 1.86 16.36
C GLU A 564 -14.84 3.33 16.75
N SER A 565 -15.95 3.88 17.23
CA SER A 565 -15.99 5.21 17.83
C SER A 565 -15.55 5.23 19.31
N GLY A 566 -15.24 4.07 19.89
CA GLY A 566 -14.94 3.90 21.30
C GLY A 566 -13.45 3.77 21.63
N PRO A 567 -13.11 3.79 22.94
CA PRO A 567 -11.76 3.44 23.39
C PRO A 567 -11.43 2.05 22.90
N GLU A 568 -10.16 1.85 22.59
CA GLU A 568 -9.64 0.56 22.19
C GLU A 568 -10.11 -0.53 23.14
N LYS A 569 -10.86 -1.52 22.66
CA LYS A 569 -10.85 -2.81 23.31
C LYS A 569 -9.42 -3.27 23.18
N THR A 570 -8.69 -3.18 24.29
CA THR A 570 -7.28 -3.58 24.40
C THR A 570 -7.07 -4.79 23.51
N LEU A 571 -6.16 -4.68 22.56
CA LEU A 571 -5.60 -5.87 21.94
C LEU A 571 -5.12 -6.70 23.12
N ALA A 572 -5.86 -7.75 23.47
CA ALA A 572 -5.46 -8.64 24.52
C ALA A 572 -4.06 -9.10 24.14
N THR A 573 -3.13 -8.80 25.02
CA THR A 573 -1.70 -9.10 24.98
C THR A 573 -1.40 -10.45 24.39
#